data_6910c501e1e9fe45aaf7ec9a14e01d75
#
_entry.id   6910c501e1e9fe45aaf7ec9a14e01d75
#
_cell.length_a   1.000
_cell.length_b   1.000
_cell.length_c   1.000
_cell.angle_alpha   90.00
_cell.angle_beta   90.00
_cell.angle_gamma   90.00
#
_symmetry.space_group_name_H-M   'P 1'
#
loop_
_entity.id
_entity.type
_entity.pdbx_description
1 polymer ?
#
loop_
_entity_poly.entity_id
_entity_poly.type
_entity_poly.pdbx_seq_one_letter_code
_entity_poly.pdbx_strand_id
1 'polypeptide(L)'
;MGLLDIFGGKNPEPGESGHFGDYDLQEVVNSGGMADIWLATDPDKHPVAVRRLHPELRRDAKAKKRFVRGCEILAEVCDHDYIVSYIEHGKIKGDHFLAMEYCEFPNLKILISRSDTVLEKFVGNILIDVAEALEHVHNCGYLHYDFKPENILVSRNGNVRLCDFDLSRPIPGKPTKMPDNPGTPVYMAPEQLRRREIDQRVDIFAFGVTMYETLTGQKPFNGDTSREVLLAQKNRDQHFAVPRDLNPSIPEDVERIILKCIEFDADKRYPHISYLVAELRKALYV
;
A
#
# COMPACT_ATOMS: atom_id res chain seq x y z
N MET A 1 20.86 13.15 11.05
CA MET A 1 19.78 12.16 11.11
C MET A 1 19.73 11.53 9.74
N GLY A 2 20.17 10.28 9.63
CA GLY A 2 20.28 9.63 8.32
C GLY A 2 18.91 9.17 7.82
N LEU A 3 18.80 8.99 6.50
CA LEU A 3 17.58 8.49 5.80
C LEU A 3 17.00 7.20 6.43
N LEU A 4 17.83 6.37 7.06
CA LEU A 4 17.45 5.10 7.71
C LEU A 4 16.47 5.26 8.88
N ASP A 5 16.44 6.44 9.54
CA ASP A 5 15.49 6.73 10.62
C ASP A 5 14.06 6.97 10.10
N ILE A 6 13.91 7.10 8.77
CA ILE A 6 12.63 7.41 8.12
C ILE A 6 11.81 6.15 7.85
N PHE A 7 12.44 4.99 7.68
CA PHE A 7 11.77 3.76 7.21
C PHE A 7 11.52 2.69 8.27
N GLY A 8 11.87 2.92 9.55
CA GLY A 8 11.49 2.03 10.67
C GLY A 8 12.03 0.59 10.60
N GLY A 9 13.00 0.33 9.73
CA GLY A 9 13.67 -0.96 9.56
C GLY A 9 14.89 -1.08 10.47
N LYS A 10 15.24 -2.30 10.88
CA LYS A 10 16.56 -2.60 11.47
C LYS A 10 17.62 -2.13 10.48
N ASN A 11 18.68 -1.46 10.95
CA ASN A 11 19.84 -1.13 10.13
C ASN A 11 20.27 -2.40 9.38
N PRO A 12 20.16 -2.45 8.05
CA PRO A 12 20.70 -3.58 7.30
C PRO A 12 22.22 -3.54 7.44
N GLU A 13 22.84 -4.70 7.54
CA GLU A 13 24.27 -4.79 7.29
C GLU A 13 24.55 -4.20 5.90
N PRO A 14 25.65 -3.46 5.69
CA PRO A 14 25.94 -2.82 4.41
C PRO A 14 25.98 -3.90 3.33
N GLY A 15 24.94 -3.97 2.50
CA GLY A 15 25.01 -4.71 1.26
C GLY A 15 26.14 -4.12 0.41
N GLU A 16 26.72 -4.87 -0.48
CA GLU A 16 27.79 -4.40 -1.34
C GLU A 16 27.25 -3.25 -2.23
N SER A 17 27.53 -2.01 -1.82
CA SER A 17 27.37 -0.84 -2.69
C SER A 17 28.28 -1.01 -3.92
N GLY A 18 27.87 -0.49 -5.07
CA GLY A 18 28.65 -0.56 -6.30
C GLY A 18 27.82 -0.85 -7.54
N HIS A 19 28.50 -1.21 -8.61
CA HIS A 19 27.86 -1.43 -9.91
C HIS A 19 26.94 -2.65 -9.94
N PHE A 20 25.70 -2.42 -10.30
CA PHE A 20 24.68 -3.44 -10.55
C PHE A 20 24.07 -3.22 -11.95
N GLY A 21 24.66 -3.84 -12.96
CA GLY A 21 24.32 -3.54 -14.36
C GLY A 21 24.66 -2.09 -14.71
N ASP A 22 23.67 -1.36 -15.17
CA ASP A 22 23.79 0.06 -15.52
C ASP A 22 23.56 1.00 -14.32
N TYR A 23 23.32 0.44 -13.12
CA TYR A 23 23.03 1.21 -11.91
C TYR A 23 24.21 1.22 -10.94
N ASP A 24 24.44 2.37 -10.31
CA ASP A 24 25.38 2.53 -9.20
C ASP A 24 24.58 2.52 -7.88
N LEU A 25 24.58 1.37 -7.18
CA LEU A 25 23.94 1.22 -5.88
C LEU A 25 24.70 1.98 -4.80
N GLN A 26 24.02 2.83 -4.06
CA GLN A 26 24.60 3.67 -3.02
C GLN A 26 24.35 3.11 -1.61
N GLU A 27 23.11 3.17 -1.15
CA GLU A 27 22.70 2.70 0.17
C GLU A 27 21.34 1.99 0.13
N VAL A 28 21.12 1.08 1.06
CA VAL A 28 19.80 0.46 1.25
C VAL A 28 18.90 1.43 2.00
N VAL A 29 17.84 1.88 1.35
CA VAL A 29 16.85 2.80 1.95
C VAL A 29 15.69 2.08 2.62
N ASN A 30 15.42 0.83 2.22
CA ASN A 30 14.43 -0.03 2.86
C ASN A 30 14.77 -1.50 2.64
N SER A 31 14.45 -2.36 3.62
CA SER A 31 14.60 -3.80 3.52
C SER A 31 13.31 -4.49 3.95
N GLY A 32 12.68 -5.21 3.03
CA GLY A 32 11.45 -5.97 3.25
C GLY A 32 11.71 -7.48 3.31
N GLY A 33 10.64 -8.26 3.44
CA GLY A 33 10.74 -9.73 3.53
C GLY A 33 11.20 -10.43 2.24
N MET A 34 11.19 -9.76 1.09
CA MET A 34 11.54 -10.35 -0.22
C MET A 34 12.68 -9.65 -0.93
N ALA A 35 12.87 -8.36 -0.69
CA ALA A 35 13.77 -7.53 -1.47
C ALA A 35 14.28 -6.35 -0.65
N ASP A 36 15.48 -5.90 -0.98
CA ASP A 36 16.03 -4.62 -0.54
C ASP A 36 15.72 -3.55 -1.58
N ILE A 37 15.45 -2.32 -1.11
CA ILE A 37 15.32 -1.13 -1.96
C ILE A 37 16.57 -0.28 -1.75
N TRP A 38 17.28 -0.06 -2.84
CA TRP A 38 18.51 0.73 -2.88
C TRP A 38 18.24 2.10 -3.47
N LEU A 39 18.79 3.14 -2.87
CA LEU A 39 19.07 4.36 -3.59
C LEU A 39 20.20 4.06 -4.58
N ALA A 40 19.98 4.41 -5.82
CA ALA A 40 20.95 4.20 -6.89
C ALA A 40 20.97 5.41 -7.83
N THR A 41 21.97 5.46 -8.70
CA THR A 41 21.96 6.35 -9.86
C THR A 41 21.92 5.55 -11.14
N ASP A 42 21.16 6.05 -12.12
CA ASP A 42 21.13 5.54 -13.49
C ASP A 42 22.38 5.98 -14.29
N PRO A 43 22.57 5.56 -15.56
CA PRO A 43 23.68 6.01 -16.40
C PRO A 43 23.79 7.52 -16.59
N ASP A 44 22.68 8.22 -16.56
CA ASP A 44 22.59 9.68 -16.70
C ASP A 44 22.77 10.42 -15.37
N LYS A 45 23.08 9.67 -14.28
CA LYS A 45 23.28 10.17 -12.91
C LYS A 45 22.03 10.71 -12.24
N HIS A 46 20.84 10.32 -12.70
CA HIS A 46 19.61 10.63 -11.98
C HIS A 46 19.39 9.63 -10.84
N PRO A 47 18.83 10.08 -9.71
CA PRO A 47 18.51 9.20 -8.60
C PRO A 47 17.33 8.29 -8.96
N VAL A 48 17.49 7.00 -8.72
CA VAL A 48 16.47 5.97 -8.94
C VAL A 48 16.40 5.02 -7.74
N ALA A 49 15.28 4.37 -7.54
CA ALA A 49 15.15 3.27 -6.59
C ALA A 49 15.34 1.94 -7.34
N VAL A 50 16.31 1.16 -6.90
CA VAL A 50 16.53 -0.21 -7.40
C VAL A 50 16.10 -1.20 -6.33
N ARG A 51 15.00 -1.89 -6.58
CA ARG A 51 14.50 -2.97 -5.73
C ARG A 51 15.11 -4.29 -6.21
N ARG A 52 15.84 -4.99 -5.34
CA ARG A 52 16.58 -6.21 -5.68
C ARG A 52 16.08 -7.36 -4.83
N LEU A 53 15.64 -8.45 -5.47
CA LEU A 53 15.21 -9.67 -4.78
C LEU A 53 16.36 -10.25 -3.94
N HIS A 54 16.07 -10.63 -2.69
CA HIS A 54 17.09 -11.20 -1.80
C HIS A 54 17.78 -12.41 -2.40
N PRO A 55 19.10 -12.53 -2.26
CA PRO A 55 19.90 -13.63 -2.85
C PRO A 55 19.41 -15.03 -2.43
N GLU A 56 18.93 -15.20 -1.20
CA GLU A 56 18.39 -16.45 -0.67
C GLU A 56 17.10 -16.88 -1.38
N LEU A 57 16.35 -15.93 -1.94
CA LEU A 57 15.11 -16.20 -2.68
C LEU A 57 15.35 -16.50 -4.17
N ARG A 58 16.59 -16.46 -4.65
CA ARG A 58 16.93 -16.76 -6.06
C ARG A 58 16.44 -18.12 -6.54
N ARG A 59 16.32 -19.11 -5.63
CA ARG A 59 15.84 -20.47 -5.94
C ARG A 59 14.36 -20.68 -5.60
N ASP A 60 13.72 -19.75 -4.91
CA ASP A 60 12.29 -19.83 -4.60
C ASP A 60 11.44 -19.41 -5.81
N ALA A 61 10.81 -20.39 -6.45
CA ALA A 61 9.98 -20.17 -7.63
C ALA A 61 8.74 -19.30 -7.33
N LYS A 62 8.17 -19.40 -6.10
CA LYS A 62 7.00 -18.60 -5.71
C LYS A 62 7.40 -17.13 -5.50
N ALA A 63 8.50 -16.89 -4.78
CA ALA A 63 9.02 -15.56 -4.54
C ALA A 63 9.35 -14.85 -5.87
N LYS A 64 10.09 -15.53 -6.77
CA LYS A 64 10.39 -14.99 -8.10
C LYS A 64 9.14 -14.66 -8.91
N LYS A 65 8.18 -15.60 -8.97
CA LYS A 65 6.93 -15.38 -9.72
C LYS A 65 6.15 -14.19 -9.16
N ARG A 66 6.13 -14.02 -7.83
CA ARG A 66 5.47 -12.89 -7.17
C ARG A 66 6.17 -11.58 -7.51
N PHE A 67 7.50 -11.52 -7.36
CA PHE A 67 8.29 -10.35 -7.65
C PHE A 67 8.13 -9.90 -9.12
N VAL A 68 8.33 -10.79 -10.09
CA VAL A 68 8.21 -10.48 -11.53
C VAL A 68 6.79 -10.01 -11.87
N ARG A 69 5.77 -10.70 -11.36
CA ARG A 69 4.37 -10.27 -11.57
C ARG A 69 4.11 -8.87 -11.01
N GLY A 70 4.64 -8.54 -9.83
CA GLY A 70 4.53 -7.19 -9.27
C GLY A 70 5.18 -6.13 -10.16
N CYS A 71 6.34 -6.45 -10.75
CA CYS A 71 7.00 -5.57 -11.72
C CYS A 71 6.17 -5.39 -13.00
N GLU A 72 5.63 -6.47 -13.56
CA GLU A 72 4.77 -6.45 -14.76
C GLU A 72 3.51 -5.61 -14.52
N ILE A 73 2.85 -5.79 -13.37
CA ILE A 73 1.65 -5.01 -13.01
C ILE A 73 2.00 -3.53 -12.84
N LEU A 74 3.10 -3.21 -12.13
CA LEU A 74 3.53 -1.82 -12.00
C LEU A 74 3.78 -1.18 -13.37
N ALA A 75 4.41 -1.89 -14.30
CA ALA A 75 4.64 -1.39 -15.66
C ALA A 75 3.34 -1.05 -16.40
N GLU A 76 2.23 -1.75 -16.10
CA GLU A 76 0.93 -1.51 -16.71
C GLU A 76 0.12 -0.40 -16.03
N VAL A 77 0.34 -0.16 -14.73
CA VAL A 77 -0.45 0.82 -13.96
C VAL A 77 0.28 2.13 -13.66
N CYS A 78 1.55 2.26 -14.04
CA CYS A 78 2.40 3.39 -13.66
C CYS A 78 2.10 4.72 -14.37
N ASP A 79 1.24 4.73 -15.38
CA ASP A 79 0.83 5.97 -16.08
C ASP A 79 -0.23 6.71 -15.28
N HIS A 80 0.15 7.14 -14.06
CA HIS A 80 -0.74 7.89 -13.16
C HIS A 80 0.07 8.69 -12.14
N ASP A 81 -0.29 9.96 -11.91
CA ASP A 81 0.45 10.89 -11.05
C ASP A 81 0.59 10.44 -9.59
N TYR A 82 -0.29 9.57 -9.11
CA TYR A 82 -0.32 9.08 -7.74
C TYR A 82 0.20 7.66 -7.58
N ILE A 83 0.86 7.11 -8.61
CA ILE A 83 1.53 5.80 -8.56
C ILE A 83 3.02 6.00 -8.82
N VAL A 84 3.87 5.22 -8.15
CA VAL A 84 5.32 5.27 -8.38
C VAL A 84 5.64 4.92 -9.85
N SER A 85 6.48 5.75 -10.50
CA SER A 85 6.79 5.55 -11.92
C SER A 85 7.72 4.33 -12.10
N TYR A 86 7.36 3.48 -13.05
CA TYR A 86 8.16 2.35 -13.48
C TYR A 86 9.27 2.80 -14.45
N ILE A 87 10.46 2.21 -14.34
CA ILE A 87 11.57 2.44 -15.29
C ILE A 87 11.79 1.16 -16.08
N GLU A 88 12.27 0.12 -15.42
CA GLU A 88 12.47 -1.20 -16.03
C GLU A 88 12.51 -2.30 -14.97
N HIS A 89 12.40 -3.54 -15.39
CA HIS A 89 12.69 -4.69 -14.55
C HIS A 89 13.40 -5.77 -15.36
N GLY A 90 14.10 -6.64 -14.66
CA GLY A 90 14.85 -7.69 -15.35
C GLY A 90 15.64 -8.56 -14.42
N LYS A 91 16.79 -9.02 -14.97
CA LYS A 91 17.71 -9.91 -14.24
C LYS A 91 19.16 -9.54 -14.54
N ILE A 92 19.92 -9.23 -13.50
CA ILE A 92 21.34 -8.91 -13.58
C ILE A 92 22.11 -9.92 -12.72
N LYS A 93 23.09 -10.62 -13.29
CA LYS A 93 23.94 -11.64 -12.63
C LYS A 93 23.15 -12.69 -11.82
N GLY A 94 21.92 -12.97 -12.23
CA GLY A 94 21.06 -13.95 -11.57
C GLY A 94 20.04 -13.36 -10.61
N ASP A 95 20.12 -12.09 -10.24
CA ASP A 95 19.18 -11.39 -9.37
C ASP A 95 18.09 -10.69 -10.17
N HIS A 96 16.85 -10.91 -9.78
CA HIS A 96 15.73 -10.11 -10.27
C HIS A 96 15.77 -8.74 -9.63
N PHE A 97 15.47 -7.71 -10.44
CA PHE A 97 15.40 -6.34 -9.99
C PHE A 97 14.24 -5.59 -10.63
N LEU A 98 13.87 -4.48 -10.01
CA LEU A 98 12.95 -3.45 -10.50
C LEU A 98 13.61 -2.10 -10.28
N ALA A 99 13.78 -1.31 -11.33
CA ALA A 99 14.14 0.10 -11.26
C ALA A 99 12.87 0.95 -11.38
N MET A 100 12.73 1.95 -10.51
CA MET A 100 11.56 2.80 -10.42
C MET A 100 11.94 4.20 -9.91
N GLU A 101 11.00 5.14 -9.96
CA GLU A 101 11.12 6.48 -9.38
C GLU A 101 11.65 6.40 -7.93
N TYR A 102 12.66 7.21 -7.61
CA TYR A 102 13.10 7.39 -6.24
C TYR A 102 12.28 8.50 -5.58
N CYS A 103 11.51 8.13 -4.59
CA CYS A 103 10.73 9.07 -3.78
C CYS A 103 11.40 9.25 -2.42
N GLU A 104 12.00 10.42 -2.17
CA GLU A 104 12.57 10.78 -0.86
C GLU A 104 11.44 11.20 0.11
N PHE A 105 10.42 10.35 0.26
CA PHE A 105 9.25 10.62 1.08
C PHE A 105 9.07 9.52 2.13
N PRO A 106 8.65 9.89 3.37
CA PRO A 106 8.18 8.89 4.32
C PRO A 106 6.91 8.21 3.81
N ASN A 107 6.66 6.98 4.27
CA ASN A 107 5.36 6.39 4.06
C ASN A 107 4.32 6.93 5.06
N LEU A 108 3.05 6.75 4.73
CA LEU A 108 1.92 7.22 5.53
C LEU A 108 1.94 6.66 6.97
N LYS A 109 2.45 5.43 7.16
CA LYS A 109 2.59 4.84 8.50
C LYS A 109 3.51 5.63 9.42
N ILE A 110 4.60 6.14 8.88
CA ILE A 110 5.54 6.99 9.61
C ILE A 110 4.90 8.33 9.98
N LEU A 111 4.17 8.94 9.03
CA LEU A 111 3.46 10.19 9.31
C LEU A 111 2.41 10.01 10.42
N ILE A 112 1.63 8.93 10.37
CA ILE A 112 0.66 8.59 11.42
C ILE A 112 1.36 8.44 12.77
N SER A 113 2.45 7.65 12.83
CA SER A 113 3.15 7.37 14.09
C SER A 113 3.78 8.61 14.73
N ARG A 114 4.09 9.63 13.93
CA ARG A 114 4.69 10.90 14.37
C ARG A 114 3.66 12.01 14.60
N SER A 115 2.39 11.75 14.31
CA SER A 115 1.36 12.80 14.24
C SER A 115 1.86 14.00 13.41
N ASP A 116 2.37 13.69 12.20
CA ASP A 116 3.05 14.68 11.37
C ASP A 116 2.09 15.77 10.88
N THR A 117 2.56 17.01 10.88
CA THR A 117 1.77 18.19 10.46
C THR A 117 1.34 18.15 8.98
N VAL A 118 1.95 17.31 8.16
CA VAL A 118 1.53 17.05 6.79
C VAL A 118 0.10 16.48 6.78
N LEU A 119 -0.24 15.60 7.73
CA LEU A 119 -1.60 15.06 7.84
C LEU A 119 -2.60 16.14 8.23
N GLU A 120 -2.25 17.03 9.17
CA GLU A 120 -3.15 18.12 9.57
C GLU A 120 -3.51 19.03 8.39
N LYS A 121 -2.54 19.26 7.48
CA LYS A 121 -2.69 20.20 6.36
C LYS A 121 -3.32 19.57 5.12
N PHE A 122 -2.99 18.31 4.83
CA PHE A 122 -3.23 17.71 3.51
C PHE A 122 -4.05 16.42 3.55
N VAL A 123 -4.55 15.98 4.72
CA VAL A 123 -5.23 14.68 4.83
C VAL A 123 -6.40 14.55 3.85
N GLY A 124 -7.17 15.61 3.62
CA GLY A 124 -8.28 15.60 2.64
C GLY A 124 -7.79 15.28 1.22
N ASN A 125 -6.74 15.94 0.77
CA ASN A 125 -6.13 15.68 -0.55
C ASN A 125 -5.55 14.25 -0.60
N ILE A 126 -4.81 13.84 0.44
CA ILE A 126 -4.25 12.49 0.53
C ILE A 126 -5.33 11.42 0.39
N LEU A 127 -6.49 11.58 1.05
CA LEU A 127 -7.63 10.66 0.94
C LEU A 127 -8.11 10.53 -0.51
N ILE A 128 -8.27 11.64 -1.21
CA ILE A 128 -8.75 11.68 -2.59
C ILE A 128 -7.70 11.07 -3.53
N ASP A 129 -6.46 11.56 -3.49
CA ASP A 129 -5.40 11.15 -4.39
C ASP A 129 -5.10 9.65 -4.29
N VAL A 130 -5.13 9.11 -3.06
CA VAL A 130 -4.93 7.69 -2.81
C VAL A 130 -6.12 6.85 -3.30
N ALA A 131 -7.36 7.35 -3.16
CA ALA A 131 -8.53 6.69 -3.71
C ALA A 131 -8.50 6.68 -5.26
N GLU A 132 -8.06 7.75 -5.89
CA GLU A 132 -7.88 7.85 -7.33
C GLU A 132 -6.77 6.95 -7.87
N ALA A 133 -5.64 6.85 -7.14
CA ALA A 133 -4.61 5.86 -7.46
C ALA A 133 -5.17 4.44 -7.46
N LEU A 134 -5.96 4.09 -6.45
CA LEU A 134 -6.59 2.78 -6.34
C LEU A 134 -7.66 2.56 -7.42
N GLU A 135 -8.43 3.61 -7.77
CA GLU A 135 -9.38 3.58 -8.89
C GLU A 135 -8.67 3.29 -10.21
N HIS A 136 -7.53 3.95 -10.46
CA HIS A 136 -6.73 3.70 -11.66
C HIS A 136 -6.23 2.25 -11.72
N VAL A 137 -5.72 1.69 -10.61
CA VAL A 137 -5.31 0.28 -10.53
C VAL A 137 -6.47 -0.65 -10.89
N HIS A 138 -7.68 -0.37 -10.37
CA HIS A 138 -8.88 -1.16 -10.70
C HIS A 138 -9.30 -0.99 -12.17
N ASN A 139 -9.21 0.21 -12.73
CA ASN A 139 -9.51 0.48 -14.13
C ASN A 139 -8.54 -0.23 -15.10
N CYS A 140 -7.27 -0.43 -14.69
CA CYS A 140 -6.31 -1.28 -15.38
C CYS A 140 -6.58 -2.78 -15.21
N GLY A 141 -7.61 -3.18 -14.45
CA GLY A 141 -8.01 -4.56 -14.27
C GLY A 141 -7.30 -5.30 -13.14
N TYR A 142 -6.68 -4.61 -12.21
CA TYR A 142 -5.92 -5.19 -11.11
C TYR A 142 -6.49 -4.86 -9.73
N LEU A 143 -6.29 -5.79 -8.77
CA LEU A 143 -6.37 -5.52 -7.34
C LEU A 143 -4.97 -5.15 -6.84
N HIS A 144 -4.88 -4.16 -5.96
CA HIS A 144 -3.63 -3.90 -5.23
C HIS A 144 -3.32 -5.02 -4.24
N TYR A 145 -4.33 -5.46 -3.49
CA TYR A 145 -4.33 -6.62 -2.59
C TYR A 145 -3.45 -6.52 -1.34
N ASP A 146 -2.60 -5.50 -1.21
CA ASP A 146 -1.83 -5.17 0.00
C ASP A 146 -1.88 -3.66 0.28
N PHE A 147 -3.07 -3.09 0.15
CA PHE A 147 -3.28 -1.67 0.39
C PHE A 147 -3.18 -1.38 1.89
N LYS A 148 -2.21 -0.53 2.28
CA LYS A 148 -1.91 -0.18 3.67
C LYS A 148 -1.03 1.07 3.74
N PRO A 149 -0.92 1.74 4.92
CA PRO A 149 -0.14 2.97 5.05
C PRO A 149 1.34 2.83 4.68
N GLU A 150 1.94 1.65 4.86
CA GLU A 150 3.33 1.38 4.52
C GLU A 150 3.61 1.50 3.01
N ASN A 151 2.59 1.27 2.17
CA ASN A 151 2.68 1.28 0.70
C ASN A 151 2.22 2.60 0.08
N ILE A 152 2.03 3.65 0.86
CA ILE A 152 1.66 4.99 0.43
C ILE A 152 2.76 5.95 0.86
N LEU A 153 3.54 6.47 -0.10
CA LEU A 153 4.56 7.48 0.16
C LEU A 153 3.90 8.86 0.08
N VAL A 154 4.27 9.76 0.99
CA VAL A 154 3.65 11.10 1.07
C VAL A 154 4.73 12.17 1.23
N SER A 155 4.76 13.12 0.30
CA SER A 155 5.68 14.24 0.32
C SER A 155 5.31 15.28 1.38
N ARG A 156 6.23 16.22 1.64
CA ARG A 156 5.98 17.36 2.54
C ARG A 156 4.85 18.29 2.06
N ASN A 157 4.52 18.24 0.77
CA ASN A 157 3.43 19.01 0.16
C ASN A 157 2.13 18.21 0.00
N GLY A 158 2.05 17.01 0.58
CA GLY A 158 0.87 16.16 0.54
C GLY A 158 0.73 15.32 -0.74
N ASN A 159 1.66 15.41 -1.72
CA ASN A 159 1.60 14.56 -2.91
C ASN A 159 1.85 13.10 -2.53
N VAL A 160 1.09 12.20 -3.11
CA VAL A 160 1.16 10.77 -2.81
C VAL A 160 1.81 9.95 -3.93
N ARG A 161 2.37 8.79 -3.56
CA ARG A 161 2.77 7.73 -4.48
C ARG A 161 2.37 6.39 -3.89
N LEU A 162 1.45 5.68 -4.55
CA LEU A 162 1.11 4.30 -4.24
C LEU A 162 2.21 3.38 -4.80
N CYS A 163 2.69 2.44 -4.00
CA CYS A 163 3.79 1.55 -4.36
C CYS A 163 3.54 0.12 -3.85
N ASP A 164 4.47 -0.79 -4.17
CA ASP A 164 4.49 -2.22 -3.79
C ASP A 164 3.32 -3.06 -4.35
N PHE A 165 3.47 -3.49 -5.59
CA PHE A 165 2.51 -4.32 -6.33
C PHE A 165 2.79 -5.84 -6.24
N ASP A 166 3.64 -6.31 -5.33
CA ASP A 166 4.02 -7.73 -5.22
C ASP A 166 2.85 -8.68 -5.00
N LEU A 167 1.85 -8.24 -4.25
CA LEU A 167 0.66 -9.02 -3.98
C LEU A 167 -0.46 -8.77 -4.99
N SER A 168 -0.29 -7.78 -5.86
CA SER A 168 -1.28 -7.39 -6.86
C SER A 168 -1.59 -8.53 -7.82
N ARG A 169 -2.82 -8.54 -8.31
CA ARG A 169 -3.34 -9.61 -9.17
C ARG A 169 -4.51 -9.11 -10.01
N PRO A 170 -4.81 -9.77 -11.14
CA PRO A 170 -6.00 -9.42 -11.93
C PRO A 170 -7.29 -9.48 -11.11
N ILE A 171 -8.20 -8.53 -11.35
CA ILE A 171 -9.55 -8.58 -10.80
C ILE A 171 -10.26 -9.82 -11.36
N PRO A 172 -10.80 -10.70 -10.52
CA PRO A 172 -11.53 -11.87 -11.01
C PRO A 172 -12.84 -11.43 -11.67
N GLY A 173 -13.15 -11.96 -12.85
CA GLY A 173 -14.39 -11.64 -13.59
C GLY A 173 -15.69 -12.05 -12.85
N LYS A 174 -15.57 -12.84 -11.81
CA LYS A 174 -16.62 -13.15 -10.81
C LYS A 174 -15.95 -13.41 -9.46
N PRO A 175 -16.65 -13.25 -8.33
CA PRO A 175 -16.08 -13.56 -7.02
C PRO A 175 -15.42 -14.93 -7.01
N THR A 176 -14.15 -14.98 -6.59
CA THR A 176 -13.31 -16.18 -6.72
C THR A 176 -12.51 -16.41 -5.44
N LYS A 177 -12.41 -17.68 -5.04
CA LYS A 177 -11.58 -18.09 -3.91
C LYS A 177 -10.10 -18.12 -4.33
N MET A 178 -9.26 -17.35 -3.61
CA MET A 178 -7.84 -17.33 -3.89
C MET A 178 -7.10 -18.55 -3.30
N PRO A 179 -6.07 -19.05 -4.00
CA PRO A 179 -5.30 -20.21 -3.55
C PRO A 179 -4.47 -19.91 -2.28
N ASP A 180 -4.04 -18.67 -2.14
CA ASP A 180 -3.28 -18.16 -1.00
C ASP A 180 -3.88 -16.84 -0.50
N ASN A 181 -3.50 -16.43 0.70
CA ASN A 181 -3.95 -15.19 1.31
C ASN A 181 -2.77 -14.49 2.01
N PRO A 182 -1.79 -14.03 1.24
CA PRO A 182 -0.66 -13.26 1.78
C PRO A 182 -1.12 -11.82 2.11
N GLY A 183 -0.38 -11.16 3.00
CA GLY A 183 -0.58 -9.75 3.35
C GLY A 183 -0.71 -9.56 4.86
N THR A 184 -1.03 -8.36 5.28
CA THR A 184 -1.09 -7.94 6.68
C THR A 184 -2.53 -8.08 7.21
N PRO A 185 -2.82 -9.02 8.14
CA PRO A 185 -4.19 -9.38 8.52
C PRO A 185 -5.09 -8.21 8.94
N VAL A 186 -4.53 -7.20 9.61
CA VAL A 186 -5.30 -6.06 10.14
C VAL A 186 -5.93 -5.17 9.06
N TYR A 187 -5.43 -5.22 7.81
CA TYR A 187 -6.01 -4.51 6.66
C TYR A 187 -6.85 -5.43 5.76
N MET A 188 -6.84 -6.75 6.00
CA MET A 188 -7.58 -7.70 5.18
C MET A 188 -9.07 -7.66 5.44
N ALA A 189 -9.85 -7.76 4.38
CA ALA A 189 -11.30 -7.89 4.45
C ALA A 189 -11.73 -9.22 5.11
N PRO A 190 -12.92 -9.26 5.76
CA PRO A 190 -13.42 -10.47 6.42
C PRO A 190 -13.47 -11.70 5.49
N GLU A 191 -13.84 -11.52 4.23
CA GLU A 191 -13.87 -12.60 3.22
C GLU A 191 -12.48 -13.14 2.89
N GLN A 192 -11.42 -12.29 2.89
CA GLN A 192 -10.03 -12.73 2.76
C GLN A 192 -9.62 -13.57 3.97
N LEU A 193 -9.83 -13.07 5.19
CA LEU A 193 -9.50 -13.79 6.44
C LEU A 193 -10.24 -15.13 6.55
N ARG A 194 -11.46 -15.21 6.02
CA ARG A 194 -12.31 -16.43 5.97
C ARG A 194 -11.99 -17.34 4.80
N ARG A 195 -11.04 -16.95 3.91
CA ARG A 195 -10.69 -17.66 2.67
C ARG A 195 -11.92 -17.96 1.81
N ARG A 196 -12.80 -16.98 1.68
CA ARG A 196 -14.00 -17.04 0.81
C ARG A 196 -13.71 -16.48 -0.57
N GLU A 197 -14.73 -16.40 -1.39
CA GLU A 197 -14.68 -15.71 -2.67
C GLU A 197 -14.50 -14.21 -2.45
N ILE A 198 -13.65 -13.59 -3.26
CA ILE A 198 -13.30 -12.17 -3.21
C ILE A 198 -13.48 -11.50 -4.56
N ASP A 199 -13.63 -10.18 -4.55
CA ASP A 199 -13.60 -9.28 -5.68
C ASP A 199 -12.89 -7.97 -5.32
N GLN A 200 -13.06 -6.91 -6.12
CA GLN A 200 -12.41 -5.60 -5.91
C GLN A 200 -12.75 -4.92 -4.57
N ARG A 201 -13.80 -5.33 -3.89
CA ARG A 201 -14.23 -4.74 -2.62
C ARG A 201 -13.29 -5.06 -1.45
N VAL A 202 -12.33 -5.98 -1.64
CA VAL A 202 -11.28 -6.20 -0.64
C VAL A 202 -10.34 -5.00 -0.53
N ASP A 203 -10.01 -4.35 -1.64
CA ASP A 203 -9.18 -3.13 -1.63
C ASP A 203 -9.96 -1.93 -1.05
N ILE A 204 -11.29 -1.86 -1.29
CA ILE A 204 -12.15 -0.84 -0.67
C ILE A 204 -12.17 -1.00 0.85
N PHE A 205 -12.22 -2.22 1.35
CA PHE A 205 -12.11 -2.48 2.79
C PHE A 205 -10.75 -2.04 3.34
N ALA A 206 -9.65 -2.43 2.67
CA ALA A 206 -8.30 -2.06 3.06
C ALA A 206 -8.10 -0.53 3.04
N PHE A 207 -8.67 0.17 2.04
CA PHE A 207 -8.73 1.63 2.00
C PHE A 207 -9.43 2.18 3.26
N GLY A 208 -10.61 1.69 3.59
CA GLY A 208 -11.36 2.13 4.77
C GLY A 208 -10.57 1.96 6.08
N VAL A 209 -9.90 0.81 6.27
CA VAL A 209 -9.03 0.56 7.44
C VAL A 209 -7.85 1.53 7.46
N THR A 210 -7.20 1.74 6.32
CA THR A 210 -6.06 2.65 6.19
C THR A 210 -6.44 4.09 6.52
N MET A 211 -7.60 4.56 6.01
CA MET A 211 -8.06 5.92 6.25
C MET A 211 -8.58 6.12 7.68
N TYR A 212 -9.21 5.10 8.27
CA TYR A 212 -9.55 5.11 9.69
C TYR A 212 -8.28 5.33 10.53
N GLU A 213 -7.23 4.54 10.28
CA GLU A 213 -5.94 4.67 10.99
C GLU A 213 -5.29 6.03 10.76
N THR A 214 -5.34 6.55 9.54
CA THR A 214 -4.77 7.86 9.19
C THR A 214 -5.42 8.99 9.97
N LEU A 215 -6.73 8.96 10.13
CA LEU A 215 -7.51 10.04 10.76
C LEU A 215 -7.58 9.93 12.29
N THR A 216 -7.41 8.74 12.85
CA THR A 216 -7.55 8.50 14.29
C THR A 216 -6.26 8.14 15.01
N GLY A 217 -5.20 7.79 14.26
CA GLY A 217 -3.97 7.24 14.82
C GLY A 217 -4.10 5.79 15.32
N GLN A 218 -5.28 5.17 15.19
CA GLN A 218 -5.59 3.83 15.71
C GLN A 218 -6.16 2.93 14.61
N LYS A 219 -5.93 1.63 14.72
CA LYS A 219 -6.57 0.66 13.82
C LYS A 219 -7.99 0.33 14.31
N PRO A 220 -8.97 0.18 13.39
CA PRO A 220 -10.35 -0.16 13.78
C PRO A 220 -10.48 -1.58 14.33
N PHE A 221 -9.61 -2.49 13.88
CA PHE A 221 -9.61 -3.90 14.26
C PHE A 221 -8.20 -4.33 14.65
N ASN A 222 -8.03 -4.81 15.88
CA ASN A 222 -6.75 -5.26 16.41
C ASN A 222 -6.70 -6.77 16.57
N GLY A 223 -5.51 -7.34 16.51
CA GLY A 223 -5.22 -8.75 16.72
C GLY A 223 -3.85 -9.14 16.15
N ASP A 224 -3.18 -10.08 16.78
CA ASP A 224 -1.88 -10.59 16.35
C ASP A 224 -2.02 -11.71 15.30
N THR A 225 -3.20 -12.29 15.21
CA THR A 225 -3.52 -13.36 14.27
C THR A 225 -4.71 -13.04 13.39
N SER A 226 -4.77 -13.64 12.19
CA SER A 226 -5.92 -13.53 11.30
C SER A 226 -7.25 -13.89 11.96
N ARG A 227 -7.22 -14.84 12.93
CA ARG A 227 -8.40 -15.24 13.68
C ARG A 227 -8.89 -14.15 14.64
N GLU A 228 -7.97 -13.51 15.35
CA GLU A 228 -8.30 -12.43 16.28
C GLU A 228 -8.83 -11.21 15.55
N VAL A 229 -8.17 -10.80 14.45
CA VAL A 229 -8.63 -9.71 13.60
C VAL A 229 -10.04 -9.99 13.06
N LEU A 230 -10.29 -11.21 12.55
CA LEU A 230 -11.63 -11.60 12.08
C LEU A 230 -12.66 -11.56 13.21
N LEU A 231 -12.29 -11.94 14.42
CA LEU A 231 -13.17 -11.88 15.58
C LEU A 231 -13.50 -10.43 15.96
N ALA A 232 -12.50 -9.54 15.94
CA ALA A 232 -12.69 -8.11 16.16
C ALA A 232 -13.62 -7.50 15.11
N GLN A 233 -13.45 -7.83 13.83
CA GLN A 233 -14.33 -7.38 12.74
C GLN A 233 -15.78 -7.88 12.93
N LYS A 234 -15.96 -9.12 13.39
CA LYS A 234 -17.29 -9.71 13.62
C LYS A 234 -18.00 -9.09 14.82
N ASN A 235 -17.24 -8.80 15.89
CA ASN A 235 -17.78 -8.29 17.16
C ASN A 235 -17.66 -6.75 17.25
N ARG A 236 -17.76 -6.07 16.12
CA ARG A 236 -17.63 -4.63 15.98
C ARG A 236 -18.43 -3.84 17.02
N ASP A 237 -19.64 -4.28 17.36
CA ASP A 237 -20.54 -3.59 18.29
C ASP A 237 -20.00 -3.54 19.74
N GLN A 238 -18.97 -4.30 20.08
CA GLN A 238 -18.48 -4.40 21.45
C GLN A 238 -17.22 -3.54 21.74
N HIS A 239 -16.36 -3.32 20.74
CA HIS A 239 -15.03 -2.71 20.96
C HIS A 239 -14.61 -1.74 19.85
N PHE A 240 -15.52 -1.43 18.93
CA PHE A 240 -15.23 -0.53 17.83
C PHE A 240 -15.52 0.91 18.23
N ALA A 241 -14.52 1.78 18.19
CA ALA A 241 -14.73 3.21 18.33
C ALA A 241 -15.13 3.81 16.97
N VAL A 242 -16.15 4.67 16.97
CA VAL A 242 -16.50 5.45 15.79
C VAL A 242 -15.40 6.50 15.54
N PRO A 243 -14.97 6.78 14.29
CA PRO A 243 -13.87 7.69 14.04
C PRO A 243 -13.97 9.04 14.76
N ARG A 244 -15.13 9.65 14.81
CA ARG A 244 -15.37 10.95 15.47
C ARG A 244 -15.34 10.89 16.98
N ASP A 245 -15.51 9.75 17.60
CA ASP A 245 -15.29 9.57 19.04
C ASP A 245 -13.81 9.71 19.40
N LEU A 246 -12.92 9.34 18.49
CA LEU A 246 -11.46 9.45 18.64
C LEU A 246 -10.93 10.80 18.13
N ASN A 247 -11.51 11.32 17.07
CA ASN A 247 -11.13 12.59 16.46
C ASN A 247 -12.38 13.38 16.00
N PRO A 248 -12.94 14.25 16.84
CA PRO A 248 -14.14 15.04 16.53
C PRO A 248 -14.00 16.00 15.34
N SER A 249 -12.78 16.29 14.87
CA SER A 249 -12.55 17.14 13.70
C SER A 249 -12.88 16.47 12.36
N ILE A 250 -13.09 15.15 12.35
CA ILE A 250 -13.46 14.40 11.14
C ILE A 250 -14.88 14.84 10.69
N PRO A 251 -15.05 15.26 9.41
CA PRO A 251 -16.38 15.55 8.88
C PRO A 251 -17.31 14.32 8.93
N GLU A 252 -18.59 14.54 9.21
CA GLU A 252 -19.57 13.43 9.28
C GLU A 252 -19.65 12.62 8.01
N ASP A 253 -19.58 13.27 6.86
CA ASP A 253 -19.62 12.58 5.57
C ASP A 253 -18.37 11.70 5.36
N VAL A 254 -17.18 12.15 5.78
CA VAL A 254 -15.94 11.36 5.71
C VAL A 254 -16.03 10.14 6.63
N GLU A 255 -16.51 10.32 7.86
CA GLU A 255 -16.77 9.22 8.78
C GLU A 255 -17.70 8.18 8.16
N ARG A 256 -18.86 8.62 7.64
CA ARG A 256 -19.85 7.74 6.99
C ARG A 256 -19.23 6.94 5.83
N ILE A 257 -18.39 7.60 5.01
CA ILE A 257 -17.70 6.95 3.88
C ILE A 257 -16.77 5.85 4.40
N ILE A 258 -15.93 6.15 5.39
CA ILE A 258 -14.98 5.18 5.97
C ILE A 258 -15.73 4.01 6.60
N LEU A 259 -16.77 4.27 7.38
CA LEU A 259 -17.59 3.23 8.01
C LEU A 259 -18.22 2.30 6.98
N LYS A 260 -18.69 2.84 5.85
CA LYS A 260 -19.22 2.06 4.74
C LYS A 260 -18.14 1.19 4.05
N CYS A 261 -16.91 1.70 3.91
CA CYS A 261 -15.80 0.90 3.37
C CYS A 261 -15.49 -0.33 4.22
N ILE A 262 -15.51 -0.18 5.55
CA ILE A 262 -15.14 -1.26 6.49
C ILE A 262 -16.33 -2.12 6.94
N GLU A 263 -17.45 -2.10 6.22
CA GLU A 263 -18.57 -3.00 6.48
C GLU A 263 -18.12 -4.47 6.41
N PHE A 264 -18.61 -5.28 7.37
CA PHE A 264 -18.26 -6.71 7.44
C PHE A 264 -18.77 -7.47 6.21
N ASP A 265 -20.00 -7.15 5.79
CA ASP A 265 -20.63 -7.67 4.60
C ASP A 265 -20.17 -6.86 3.37
N ALA A 266 -19.51 -7.52 2.42
CA ALA A 266 -19.01 -6.88 1.21
C ALA A 266 -20.15 -6.22 0.38
N ASP A 267 -21.36 -6.75 0.41
CA ASP A 267 -22.50 -6.20 -0.35
C ASP A 267 -23.01 -4.86 0.23
N LYS A 268 -22.59 -4.51 1.45
CA LYS A 268 -22.92 -3.22 2.08
C LYS A 268 -21.86 -2.15 1.80
N ARG A 269 -20.70 -2.51 1.26
CA ARG A 269 -19.65 -1.58 0.83
C ARG A 269 -20.01 -0.93 -0.50
N TYR A 270 -19.11 -0.07 -0.98
CA TYR A 270 -19.17 0.43 -2.35
C TYR A 270 -18.96 -0.72 -3.33
N PRO A 271 -19.78 -0.85 -4.39
CA PRO A 271 -19.60 -1.93 -5.39
C PRO A 271 -18.34 -1.71 -6.23
N HIS A 272 -17.96 -0.44 -6.47
CA HIS A 272 -16.78 -0.03 -7.20
C HIS A 272 -16.11 1.16 -6.52
N ILE A 273 -14.80 1.28 -6.68
CA ILE A 273 -14.01 2.37 -6.11
C ILE A 273 -14.45 3.75 -6.63
N SER A 274 -14.95 3.85 -7.84
CA SER A 274 -15.43 5.10 -8.45
C SER A 274 -16.56 5.78 -7.64
N TYR A 275 -17.44 4.99 -7.01
CA TYR A 275 -18.47 5.55 -6.11
C TYR A 275 -17.84 6.14 -4.84
N LEU A 276 -16.79 5.50 -4.33
CA LEU A 276 -16.05 5.99 -3.18
C LEU A 276 -15.36 7.32 -3.52
N VAL A 277 -14.66 7.40 -4.65
CA VAL A 277 -13.98 8.61 -5.12
C VAL A 277 -14.97 9.77 -5.28
N ALA A 278 -16.11 9.52 -5.93
CA ALA A 278 -17.15 10.53 -6.13
C ALA A 278 -17.73 11.05 -4.78
N GLU A 279 -17.97 10.15 -3.80
CA GLU A 279 -18.45 10.56 -2.49
C GLU A 279 -17.39 11.33 -1.68
N LEU A 280 -16.11 10.93 -1.76
CA LEU A 280 -15.00 11.64 -1.10
C LEU A 280 -14.83 13.06 -1.63
N ARG A 281 -14.80 13.22 -2.96
CA ARG A 281 -14.72 14.54 -3.59
C ARG A 281 -15.87 15.44 -3.13
N LYS A 282 -17.09 14.93 -3.12
CA LYS A 282 -18.26 15.66 -2.64
C LYS A 282 -18.15 16.03 -1.16
N ALA A 283 -17.69 15.12 -0.30
CA ALA A 283 -17.56 15.34 1.14
C ALA A 283 -16.47 16.35 1.49
N LEU A 284 -15.43 16.45 0.66
CA LEU A 284 -14.27 17.34 0.86
C LEU A 284 -14.35 18.61 -0.01
N TYR A 285 -15.45 18.81 -0.74
CA TYR A 285 -15.70 20.01 -1.58
C TYR A 285 -14.63 20.26 -2.66
N VAL A 286 -14.14 19.21 -3.33
CA VAL A 286 -13.13 19.27 -4.40
C VAL A 286 -13.75 18.90 -5.75
#